data_f80774aef104a7cda1a03aa7b9b6344c
#
_entry.id   f80774aef104a7cda1a03aa7b9b6344c
#
_cell.length_a   1.000
_cell.length_b   1.000
_cell.length_c   1.000
_cell.angle_alpha   90.00
_cell.angle_beta   90.00
_cell.angle_gamma   90.00
#
_symmetry.space_group_name_H-M   'P 1'
#
loop_
_entity.id
_entity.type
_entity.pdbx_description
1 polymer ?
#
loop_
_entity_poly.entity_id
_entity_poly.type
_entity_poly.pdbx_seq_one_letter_code
_entity_poly.pdbx_strand_id
1 'polypeptide(L)'
;MSTIAFIPVRGGSKSIPLKNIKPLCGKPLVCWNIEALEACGEVDRIIVATDSDEIERTVGGRGYKKTIVYRRRAENAVDTASTESVMLEYIEYARLPGDTVFMLVQATSPMTRTEHFGEALRQYASGDSDAMLSCVRNYRFFWRPDGTSLNYDYRHRPRRQEFDGMLMENGAFYISTVHNILASANRLSGKITVYEMPSYTAAEIDEPDDWTVIENLMRRHVISKQASQKPDIRLFLSDVDGTLTDGGMYYSERGDELKKFNTRDGVAFGMLREAGIKTGIVTSEDTQINTRRAKKLHVDYLCQGKRYGGKLQAAEELCQEMGIQMSQVAYIGDDLNCIPLLQAVALKACPADAQPAVRQIPNIHVLNRKGGDACVREFVENFILNK
;
A
#
# COMPACT_ATOMS: atom_id res chain seq x y z
N MET A 1 -13.79 15.95 -23.78
CA MET A 1 -14.43 14.69 -23.32
C MET A 1 -14.17 14.56 -21.83
N SER A 2 -15.19 14.25 -21.04
CA SER A 2 -15.02 14.00 -19.60
C SER A 2 -14.67 12.53 -19.38
N THR A 3 -13.79 12.25 -18.41
CA THR A 3 -13.38 10.90 -18.06
C THR A 3 -13.85 10.54 -16.65
N ILE A 4 -14.60 9.44 -16.54
CA ILE A 4 -15.10 8.91 -15.27
C ILE A 4 -14.48 7.56 -15.01
N ALA A 5 -13.85 7.39 -13.84
CA ALA A 5 -13.45 6.10 -13.32
C ALA A 5 -14.57 5.54 -12.42
N PHE A 6 -15.00 4.31 -12.67
CA PHE A 6 -16.10 3.65 -11.96
C PHE A 6 -15.60 2.40 -11.25
N ILE A 7 -15.74 2.36 -9.92
CA ILE A 7 -15.27 1.28 -9.06
C ILE A 7 -16.47 0.60 -8.38
N PRO A 8 -16.99 -0.52 -8.93
CA PRO A 8 -18.07 -1.24 -8.29
C PRO A 8 -17.54 -2.09 -7.13
N VAL A 9 -17.97 -1.81 -5.92
CA VAL A 9 -17.57 -2.53 -4.70
C VAL A 9 -18.81 -2.86 -3.86
N ARG A 10 -18.97 -4.14 -3.51
CA ARG A 10 -20.10 -4.58 -2.69
C ARG A 10 -19.65 -4.97 -1.28
N GLY A 11 -20.56 -4.87 -0.30
CA GLY A 11 -20.32 -5.31 1.08
C GLY A 11 -20.27 -6.83 1.23
N GLY A 12 -21.08 -7.55 0.45
CA GLY A 12 -21.27 -9.00 0.52
C GLY A 12 -20.22 -9.81 -0.24
N SER A 13 -18.93 -9.74 0.12
CA SER A 13 -17.93 -10.66 -0.45
C SER A 13 -17.99 -12.02 0.22
N LYS A 14 -18.12 -13.12 -0.57
CA LYS A 14 -18.28 -14.49 -0.05
C LYS A 14 -16.97 -15.11 0.45
N SER A 15 -15.90 -15.00 -0.32
CA SER A 15 -14.60 -15.61 -0.01
C SER A 15 -13.85 -14.84 1.08
N ILE A 16 -13.92 -13.50 1.07
CA ILE A 16 -13.25 -12.66 2.05
C ILE A 16 -14.26 -11.63 2.59
N PRO A 17 -14.73 -11.74 3.85
CA PRO A 17 -15.67 -10.78 4.42
C PRO A 17 -15.14 -9.33 4.34
N LEU A 18 -16.02 -8.40 3.90
CA LEU A 18 -15.69 -6.98 3.75
C LEU A 18 -14.39 -6.73 2.94
N LYS A 19 -14.09 -7.58 1.97
CA LYS A 19 -12.87 -7.59 1.17
C LYS A 19 -12.40 -6.18 0.78
N ASN A 20 -13.30 -5.36 0.29
CA ASN A 20 -13.00 -4.05 -0.29
C ASN A 20 -12.48 -3.01 0.72
N ILE A 21 -12.78 -3.18 2.01
CA ILE A 21 -12.31 -2.30 3.09
C ILE A 21 -11.35 -2.99 4.05
N LYS A 22 -11.07 -4.27 3.86
CA LYS A 22 -10.05 -4.99 4.62
C LYS A 22 -8.68 -4.35 4.35
N PRO A 23 -7.86 -4.10 5.41
CA PRO A 23 -6.55 -3.49 5.24
C PRO A 23 -5.57 -4.37 4.48
N LEU A 24 -5.06 -3.88 3.34
CA LEU A 24 -3.95 -4.44 2.58
C LEU A 24 -2.76 -3.47 2.71
N CYS A 25 -1.65 -3.92 3.26
CA CYS A 25 -0.49 -3.05 3.53
C CYS A 25 -0.87 -1.77 4.29
N GLY A 26 -1.73 -1.88 5.32
CA GLY A 26 -2.14 -0.76 6.17
C GLY A 26 -3.21 0.19 5.60
N LYS A 27 -3.77 -0.10 4.42
CA LYS A 27 -4.78 0.73 3.75
C LYS A 27 -5.95 -0.14 3.27
N PRO A 28 -7.24 0.28 3.39
CA PRO A 28 -8.35 -0.45 2.81
C PRO A 28 -8.14 -0.74 1.32
N LEU A 29 -8.47 -1.96 0.89
CA LEU A 29 -8.18 -2.46 -0.46
C LEU A 29 -8.62 -1.46 -1.56
N VAL A 30 -9.86 -1.00 -1.53
CA VAL A 30 -10.41 -0.07 -2.54
C VAL A 30 -9.66 1.26 -2.60
N CYS A 31 -9.06 1.71 -1.48
CA CYS A 31 -8.38 2.99 -1.41
C CYS A 31 -7.07 3.02 -2.22
N TRP A 32 -6.48 1.88 -2.54
CA TRP A 32 -5.30 1.83 -3.41
C TRP A 32 -5.60 2.35 -4.81
N ASN A 33 -6.68 1.86 -5.43
CA ASN A 33 -7.09 2.33 -6.76
C ASN A 33 -7.67 3.75 -6.70
N ILE A 34 -8.43 4.11 -5.67
CA ILE A 34 -8.95 5.47 -5.52
C ILE A 34 -7.81 6.47 -5.48
N GLU A 35 -6.78 6.27 -4.67
CA GLU A 35 -5.66 7.21 -4.54
C GLU A 35 -4.82 7.29 -5.83
N ALA A 36 -4.65 6.17 -6.54
CA ALA A 36 -3.99 6.17 -7.83
C ALA A 36 -4.77 6.98 -8.89
N LEU A 37 -6.11 6.92 -8.85
CA LEU A 37 -7.00 7.67 -9.73
C LEU A 37 -7.11 9.15 -9.32
N GLU A 38 -7.14 9.46 -8.02
CA GLU A 38 -7.11 10.85 -7.51
C GLU A 38 -5.88 11.61 -8.01
N ALA A 39 -4.74 10.91 -8.10
CA ALA A 39 -3.50 11.47 -8.61
C ALA A 39 -3.40 11.50 -10.14
N CYS A 40 -4.32 10.83 -10.87
CA CYS A 40 -4.32 10.77 -12.35
C CYS A 40 -4.94 12.03 -12.93
N GLY A 41 -4.17 12.81 -13.69
CA GLY A 41 -4.63 14.05 -14.31
C GLY A 41 -5.71 13.86 -15.38
N GLU A 42 -5.74 12.69 -16.04
CA GLU A 42 -6.67 12.33 -17.09
C GLU A 42 -8.06 11.93 -16.58
N VAL A 43 -8.24 11.74 -15.27
CA VAL A 43 -9.51 11.36 -14.63
C VAL A 43 -10.15 12.57 -13.96
N ASP A 44 -11.40 12.90 -14.38
CA ASP A 44 -12.15 14.02 -13.81
C ASP A 44 -12.94 13.66 -12.57
N ARG A 45 -13.56 12.46 -12.54
CA ARG A 45 -14.38 11.98 -11.43
C ARG A 45 -14.14 10.50 -11.18
N ILE A 46 -14.29 10.10 -9.92
CA ILE A 46 -14.19 8.71 -9.47
C ILE A 46 -15.49 8.36 -8.78
N ILE A 47 -16.14 7.32 -9.23
CA ILE A 47 -17.42 6.85 -8.70
C ILE A 47 -17.20 5.52 -8.00
N VAL A 48 -17.39 5.50 -6.72
CA VAL A 48 -17.38 4.26 -5.91
C VAL A 48 -18.82 3.81 -5.73
N ALA A 49 -19.23 2.79 -6.49
CA ALA A 49 -20.59 2.28 -6.45
C ALA A 49 -20.71 1.15 -5.43
N THR A 50 -21.47 1.36 -4.33
CA THR A 50 -21.61 0.39 -3.24
C THR A 50 -23.03 0.26 -2.72
N ASP A 51 -23.28 -0.89 -2.08
CA ASP A 51 -24.51 -1.20 -1.30
C ASP A 51 -24.24 -1.12 0.23
N SER A 52 -22.99 -0.92 0.65
CA SER A 52 -22.55 -1.04 2.05
C SER A 52 -22.32 0.32 2.71
N ASP A 53 -22.96 0.53 3.87
CA ASP A 53 -22.75 1.72 4.71
C ASP A 53 -21.30 1.79 5.25
N GLU A 54 -20.67 0.65 5.45
CA GLU A 54 -19.28 0.59 5.95
C GLU A 54 -18.27 1.04 4.88
N ILE A 55 -18.49 0.63 3.61
CA ILE A 55 -17.67 1.08 2.48
C ILE A 55 -17.90 2.58 2.26
N GLU A 56 -19.15 3.05 2.28
CA GLU A 56 -19.49 4.46 2.13
C GLU A 56 -18.80 5.32 3.20
N ARG A 57 -18.89 4.93 4.48
CA ARG A 57 -18.19 5.63 5.58
C ARG A 57 -16.68 5.61 5.44
N THR A 58 -16.11 4.46 5.03
CA THR A 58 -14.66 4.30 4.87
C THR A 58 -14.10 5.17 3.75
N VAL A 59 -14.81 5.31 2.64
CA VAL A 59 -14.40 6.13 1.49
C VAL A 59 -14.70 7.60 1.75
N GLY A 60 -15.92 7.92 2.21
CA GLY A 60 -16.39 9.30 2.44
C GLY A 60 -15.61 10.05 3.50
N GLY A 61 -15.10 9.35 4.53
CA GLY A 61 -14.30 9.95 5.61
C GLY A 61 -12.86 10.36 5.24
N ARG A 62 -12.40 10.15 3.98
CA ARG A 62 -11.00 10.34 3.59
C ARG A 62 -10.68 11.67 2.90
N GLY A 63 -11.68 12.50 2.61
CA GLY A 63 -11.47 13.83 2.04
C GLY A 63 -10.93 13.82 0.60
N TYR A 64 -11.23 12.80 -0.19
CA TYR A 64 -10.90 12.73 -1.61
C TYR A 64 -11.58 13.85 -2.40
N LYS A 65 -10.92 14.37 -3.44
CA LYS A 65 -11.39 15.55 -4.18
C LYS A 65 -12.25 15.20 -5.40
N LYS A 66 -11.93 14.08 -6.07
CA LYS A 66 -12.60 13.61 -7.30
C LYS A 66 -13.61 12.51 -7.03
N THR A 67 -13.57 11.89 -5.81
CA THR A 67 -14.31 10.67 -5.48
C THR A 67 -15.69 10.98 -4.93
N ILE A 68 -16.70 10.34 -5.53
CA ILE A 68 -18.10 10.39 -5.13
C ILE A 68 -18.55 8.95 -4.82
N VAL A 69 -19.20 8.75 -3.71
CA VAL A 69 -19.84 7.45 -3.40
C VAL A 69 -21.26 7.46 -3.98
N TYR A 70 -21.56 6.43 -4.76
CA TYR A 70 -22.87 6.18 -5.34
C TYR A 70 -23.53 4.97 -4.67
N ARG A 71 -24.74 5.15 -4.16
CA ARG A 71 -25.51 4.06 -3.57
C ARG A 71 -26.25 3.31 -4.67
N ARG A 72 -25.94 2.00 -4.82
CA ARG A 72 -26.60 1.13 -5.79
C ARG A 72 -28.06 0.92 -5.46
N ARG A 73 -28.90 0.70 -6.46
CA ARG A 73 -30.29 0.22 -6.28
C ARG A 73 -30.28 -1.20 -5.72
N ALA A 74 -31.36 -1.56 -5.04
CA ALA A 74 -31.48 -2.87 -4.38
C ALA A 74 -31.38 -4.04 -5.38
N GLU A 75 -31.87 -3.86 -6.62
CA GLU A 75 -31.81 -4.87 -7.67
C GLU A 75 -30.38 -5.21 -8.08
N ASN A 76 -29.46 -4.24 -7.96
CA ASN A 76 -28.04 -4.39 -8.28
C ASN A 76 -27.15 -4.60 -7.05
N ALA A 77 -27.74 -4.78 -5.87
CA ALA A 77 -27.06 -5.12 -4.62
C ALA A 77 -26.99 -6.63 -4.35
N VAL A 78 -27.61 -7.46 -5.21
CA VAL A 78 -27.67 -8.91 -5.06
C VAL A 78 -26.43 -9.60 -5.66
N ASP A 79 -26.15 -10.84 -5.21
CA ASP A 79 -24.99 -11.64 -5.65
C ASP A 79 -24.98 -11.96 -7.16
N THR A 80 -26.15 -12.00 -7.77
CA THR A 80 -26.32 -12.33 -9.21
C THR A 80 -26.24 -11.11 -10.11
N ALA A 81 -26.14 -9.89 -9.55
CA ALA A 81 -26.02 -8.68 -10.34
C ALA A 81 -24.66 -8.64 -11.06
N SER A 82 -24.69 -8.43 -12.37
CA SER A 82 -23.46 -8.29 -13.16
C SER A 82 -22.81 -6.91 -12.93
N THR A 83 -21.53 -6.82 -13.21
CA THR A 83 -20.84 -5.51 -13.20
C THR A 83 -21.47 -4.56 -14.21
N GLU A 84 -21.87 -5.07 -15.37
CA GLU A 84 -22.52 -4.30 -16.42
C GLU A 84 -23.85 -3.69 -15.96
N SER A 85 -24.66 -4.43 -15.21
CA SER A 85 -25.93 -3.91 -14.71
C SER A 85 -25.73 -2.70 -13.79
N VAL A 86 -24.66 -2.72 -12.97
CA VAL A 86 -24.32 -1.59 -12.08
C VAL A 86 -23.76 -0.40 -12.89
N MET A 87 -23.00 -0.66 -13.95
CA MET A 87 -22.52 0.39 -14.86
C MET A 87 -23.69 1.10 -15.56
N LEU A 88 -24.60 0.33 -16.14
CA LEU A 88 -25.79 0.86 -16.84
C LEU A 88 -26.70 1.65 -15.90
N GLU A 89 -26.91 1.15 -14.69
CA GLU A 89 -27.66 1.85 -13.63
C GLU A 89 -27.08 3.24 -13.35
N TYR A 90 -25.74 3.30 -13.16
CA TYR A 90 -25.10 4.59 -12.86
C TYR A 90 -25.12 5.55 -14.06
N ILE A 91 -24.88 5.04 -15.27
CA ILE A 91 -24.94 5.83 -16.52
C ILE A 91 -26.32 6.49 -16.67
N GLU A 92 -27.39 5.71 -16.44
CA GLU A 92 -28.78 6.19 -16.47
C GLU A 92 -29.03 7.24 -15.36
N TYR A 93 -28.66 6.90 -14.11
CA TYR A 93 -28.84 7.78 -12.95
C TYR A 93 -28.18 9.15 -13.14
N ALA A 94 -26.92 9.14 -13.58
CA ALA A 94 -26.12 10.34 -13.75
C ALA A 94 -26.39 11.05 -15.09
N ARG A 95 -27.18 10.47 -15.98
CA ARG A 95 -27.49 10.96 -17.35
C ARG A 95 -26.23 11.35 -18.10
N LEU A 96 -25.24 10.45 -18.11
CA LEU A 96 -23.94 10.72 -18.69
C LEU A 96 -24.04 10.94 -20.20
N PRO A 97 -23.36 11.96 -20.76
CA PRO A 97 -23.26 12.15 -22.20
C PRO A 97 -22.61 10.93 -22.89
N GLY A 98 -23.04 10.62 -24.12
CA GLY A 98 -22.56 9.47 -24.88
C GLY A 98 -21.06 9.48 -25.18
N ASP A 99 -20.45 10.66 -25.30
CA ASP A 99 -19.02 10.87 -25.54
C ASP A 99 -18.15 10.84 -24.28
N THR A 100 -18.76 10.63 -23.10
CA THR A 100 -18.02 10.45 -21.83
C THR A 100 -17.17 9.18 -21.90
N VAL A 101 -15.87 9.28 -21.62
CA VAL A 101 -14.98 8.14 -21.44
C VAL A 101 -15.28 7.51 -20.08
N PHE A 102 -15.65 6.25 -20.10
CA PHE A 102 -16.01 5.45 -18.93
C PHE A 102 -14.97 4.38 -18.69
N MET A 103 -14.23 4.49 -17.58
CA MET A 103 -13.21 3.54 -17.17
C MET A 103 -13.76 2.70 -16.00
N LEU A 104 -14.09 1.44 -16.26
CA LEU A 104 -14.38 0.47 -15.19
C LEU A 104 -13.06 0.03 -14.55
N VAL A 105 -12.96 0.13 -13.23
CA VAL A 105 -11.77 -0.27 -12.43
C VAL A 105 -12.18 -1.28 -11.36
N GLN A 106 -11.44 -2.38 -11.26
CA GLN A 106 -11.71 -3.40 -10.25
C GLN A 106 -10.83 -3.21 -9.01
N ALA A 107 -11.46 -3.12 -7.84
CA ALA A 107 -10.77 -2.96 -6.57
C ALA A 107 -9.85 -4.15 -6.20
N THR A 108 -10.10 -5.31 -6.79
CA THR A 108 -9.32 -6.55 -6.61
C THR A 108 -7.91 -6.50 -7.22
N SER A 109 -7.61 -5.48 -8.04
CA SER A 109 -6.30 -5.26 -8.68
C SER A 109 -5.57 -4.04 -8.08
N PRO A 110 -5.12 -4.09 -6.80
CA PRO A 110 -4.58 -2.93 -6.08
C PRO A 110 -3.19 -2.49 -6.54
N MET A 111 -2.54 -3.25 -7.41
CA MET A 111 -1.21 -2.93 -7.95
C MET A 111 -1.27 -1.99 -9.16
N THR A 112 -2.49 -1.58 -9.56
CA THR A 112 -2.67 -0.58 -10.61
C THR A 112 -2.26 0.80 -10.09
N ARG A 113 -1.45 1.51 -10.85
CA ARG A 113 -0.83 2.78 -10.44
C ARG A 113 -1.31 3.92 -11.32
N THR A 114 -1.09 5.17 -10.86
CA THR A 114 -1.45 6.40 -11.56
C THR A 114 -0.95 6.41 -13.01
N GLU A 115 0.30 6.02 -13.24
CA GLU A 115 0.89 5.98 -14.58
C GLU A 115 0.16 4.99 -15.51
N HIS A 116 -0.29 3.81 -15.02
CA HIS A 116 -1.01 2.84 -15.84
C HIS A 116 -2.36 3.39 -16.32
N PHE A 117 -3.09 4.08 -15.43
CA PHE A 117 -4.35 4.74 -15.79
C PHE A 117 -4.14 5.86 -16.81
N GLY A 118 -3.19 6.75 -16.57
CA GLY A 118 -2.92 7.88 -17.45
C GLY A 118 -2.40 7.44 -18.82
N GLU A 119 -1.47 6.49 -18.88
CA GLU A 119 -0.95 5.96 -20.14
C GLU A 119 -2.04 5.26 -20.95
N ALA A 120 -2.87 4.41 -20.31
CA ALA A 120 -3.98 3.73 -20.98
C ALA A 120 -5.01 4.72 -21.53
N LEU A 121 -5.38 5.78 -20.78
CA LEU A 121 -6.31 6.80 -21.23
C LEU A 121 -5.74 7.60 -22.41
N ARG A 122 -4.45 7.96 -22.38
CA ARG A 122 -3.79 8.62 -23.52
C ARG A 122 -3.71 7.72 -24.74
N GLN A 123 -3.39 6.44 -24.57
CA GLN A 123 -3.38 5.47 -25.65
C GLN A 123 -4.78 5.30 -26.27
N TYR A 124 -5.81 5.20 -25.43
CA TYR A 124 -7.20 5.12 -25.90
C TYR A 124 -7.63 6.36 -26.67
N ALA A 125 -7.33 7.54 -26.17
CA ALA A 125 -7.69 8.81 -26.79
C ALA A 125 -6.97 9.07 -28.13
N SER A 126 -5.77 8.54 -28.32
CA SER A 126 -4.98 8.68 -29.55
C SER A 126 -5.25 7.59 -30.58
N GLY A 127 -5.96 6.52 -30.20
CA GLY A 127 -6.29 5.39 -31.05
C GLY A 127 -7.63 5.54 -31.77
N ASP A 128 -7.95 4.55 -32.59
CA ASP A 128 -9.24 4.42 -33.27
C ASP A 128 -10.01 3.17 -32.78
N SER A 129 -9.96 2.86 -31.51
CA SER A 129 -10.60 1.72 -30.87
C SER A 129 -11.87 2.11 -30.13
N ASP A 130 -12.87 1.21 -30.16
CA ASP A 130 -14.15 1.38 -29.45
C ASP A 130 -14.05 1.05 -27.96
N ALA A 131 -13.15 0.13 -27.62
CA ALA A 131 -12.90 -0.29 -26.26
C ALA A 131 -11.43 -0.67 -26.05
N MET A 132 -11.00 -0.65 -24.77
CA MET A 132 -9.67 -1.07 -24.33
C MET A 132 -9.81 -1.92 -23.07
N LEU A 133 -8.94 -2.93 -22.92
CA LEU A 133 -8.78 -3.69 -21.68
C LEU A 133 -7.31 -3.76 -21.26
N SER A 134 -7.09 -3.92 -19.96
CA SER A 134 -5.76 -4.19 -19.43
C SER A 134 -5.42 -5.67 -19.50
N CYS A 135 -4.20 -6.00 -19.91
CA CYS A 135 -3.67 -7.34 -19.96
C CYS A 135 -2.23 -7.39 -19.45
N VAL A 136 -1.77 -8.59 -19.11
CA VAL A 136 -0.36 -8.88 -18.85
C VAL A 136 0.14 -9.95 -19.79
N ARG A 137 1.42 -9.88 -20.17
CA ARG A 137 2.03 -10.92 -20.99
C ARG A 137 2.39 -12.13 -20.13
N ASN A 138 1.80 -13.28 -20.47
CA ASN A 138 2.00 -14.56 -19.80
C ASN A 138 2.82 -15.49 -20.69
N TYR A 139 3.89 -16.06 -20.14
CA TYR A 139 4.81 -16.97 -20.83
C TYR A 139 4.58 -18.43 -20.45
N ARG A 140 3.36 -18.77 -19.98
CA ARG A 140 2.96 -20.15 -19.68
C ARG A 140 2.46 -20.85 -20.93
N PHE A 141 2.68 -22.16 -20.98
CA PHE A 141 2.16 -23.03 -22.02
C PHE A 141 0.81 -23.57 -21.60
N PHE A 142 -0.19 -23.41 -22.45
CA PHE A 142 -1.56 -23.81 -22.18
C PHE A 142 -1.97 -25.00 -23.03
N TRP A 143 -2.81 -25.86 -22.47
CA TRP A 143 -3.34 -27.06 -23.09
C TRP A 143 -4.85 -27.06 -22.98
N ARG A 144 -5.51 -27.65 -24.00
CA ARG A 144 -6.93 -27.95 -23.94
C ARG A 144 -7.17 -29.27 -23.21
N PRO A 145 -8.41 -29.51 -22.69
CA PRO A 145 -8.74 -30.77 -22.02
C PRO A 145 -8.59 -32.01 -22.91
N ASP A 146 -8.65 -31.85 -24.24
CA ASP A 146 -8.46 -32.91 -25.23
C ASP A 146 -6.98 -33.29 -25.48
N GLY A 147 -6.04 -32.66 -24.73
CA GLY A 147 -4.61 -32.91 -24.88
C GLY A 147 -3.93 -32.16 -26.02
N THR A 148 -4.61 -31.19 -26.66
CA THR A 148 -3.99 -30.32 -27.67
C THR A 148 -3.35 -29.10 -27.05
N SER A 149 -2.15 -28.71 -27.48
CA SER A 149 -1.50 -27.47 -27.05
C SER A 149 -2.22 -26.28 -27.65
N LEU A 150 -2.33 -25.17 -26.83
CA LEU A 150 -3.07 -23.98 -27.24
C LEU A 150 -2.17 -22.94 -27.90
N ASN A 151 -0.99 -22.68 -27.36
CA ASN A 151 -0.20 -21.51 -27.68
C ASN A 151 1.27 -21.80 -28.02
N TYR A 152 1.62 -23.07 -28.26
CA TYR A 152 2.96 -23.45 -28.69
C TYR A 152 2.93 -24.81 -29.39
N ASP A 153 3.96 -25.12 -30.17
CA ASP A 153 4.17 -26.47 -30.69
C ASP A 153 4.95 -27.31 -29.66
N TYR A 154 4.31 -28.30 -29.04
CA TYR A 154 4.94 -29.14 -28.02
C TYR A 154 6.06 -30.04 -28.59
N ARG A 155 6.10 -30.30 -29.89
CA ARG A 155 7.17 -31.04 -30.56
C ARG A 155 8.44 -30.23 -30.71
N HIS A 156 8.29 -28.87 -30.78
CA HIS A 156 9.36 -27.90 -30.92
C HIS A 156 9.22 -26.83 -29.82
N ARG A 157 9.28 -27.28 -28.54
CA ARG A 157 9.06 -26.40 -27.39
C ARG A 157 10.05 -25.24 -27.38
N PRO A 158 9.59 -23.99 -27.54
CA PRO A 158 10.46 -22.84 -27.56
C PRO A 158 11.06 -22.56 -26.15
N ARG A 159 12.23 -21.94 -26.12
CA ARG A 159 12.75 -21.35 -24.90
C ARG A 159 11.97 -20.08 -24.56
N ARG A 160 12.01 -19.67 -23.27
CA ARG A 160 11.28 -18.49 -22.81
C ARG A 160 11.64 -17.23 -23.60
N GLN A 161 12.90 -17.08 -24.03
CA GLN A 161 13.39 -15.95 -24.83
C GLN A 161 12.95 -15.97 -26.30
N GLU A 162 12.48 -17.10 -26.76
CA GLU A 162 12.05 -17.34 -28.16
C GLU A 162 10.52 -17.44 -28.29
N PHE A 163 9.81 -17.21 -27.17
CA PHE A 163 8.37 -17.33 -27.10
C PHE A 163 7.74 -15.97 -26.74
N ASP A 164 6.92 -15.44 -27.62
CA ASP A 164 6.27 -14.13 -27.46
C ASP A 164 5.21 -14.11 -26.34
N GLY A 165 4.82 -15.27 -25.82
CA GLY A 165 3.78 -15.39 -24.82
C GLY A 165 2.38 -15.13 -25.37
N MET A 166 1.42 -15.02 -24.44
CA MET A 166 0.05 -14.60 -24.73
C MET A 166 -0.36 -13.48 -23.79
N LEU A 167 -1.19 -12.57 -24.28
CA LEU A 167 -1.83 -11.59 -23.43
C LEU A 167 -2.94 -12.26 -22.63
N MET A 168 -2.90 -12.08 -21.33
CA MET A 168 -3.88 -12.56 -20.36
C MET A 168 -4.56 -11.34 -19.74
N GLU A 169 -5.87 -11.31 -19.79
CA GLU A 169 -6.68 -10.32 -19.09
C GLU A 169 -6.40 -10.38 -17.59
N ASN A 170 -6.07 -9.23 -16.97
CA ASN A 170 -5.72 -9.16 -15.56
C ASN A 170 -6.80 -8.44 -14.71
N GLY A 171 -7.96 -8.17 -15.31
CA GLY A 171 -9.10 -7.60 -14.62
C GLY A 171 -8.92 -6.20 -14.04
N ALA A 172 -7.80 -5.52 -14.27
CA ALA A 172 -7.52 -4.27 -13.57
C ALA A 172 -8.44 -3.12 -14.01
N PHE A 173 -8.62 -2.92 -15.32
CA PHE A 173 -9.54 -1.90 -15.85
C PHE A 173 -9.93 -2.14 -17.30
N TYR A 174 -11.07 -1.51 -17.66
CA TYR A 174 -11.65 -1.49 -19.01
C TYR A 174 -12.04 -0.05 -19.35
N ILE A 175 -11.83 0.38 -20.59
CA ILE A 175 -12.14 1.72 -21.06
C ILE A 175 -13.06 1.61 -22.28
N SER A 176 -14.14 2.38 -22.29
CA SER A 176 -15.02 2.55 -23.44
C SER A 176 -15.73 3.90 -23.36
N THR A 177 -16.53 4.26 -24.36
CA THR A 177 -17.44 5.40 -24.25
C THR A 177 -18.79 4.96 -23.69
N VAL A 178 -19.50 5.89 -23.05
CA VAL A 178 -20.89 5.67 -22.61
C VAL A 178 -21.77 5.21 -23.76
N HIS A 179 -21.59 5.80 -24.97
CA HIS A 179 -22.31 5.40 -26.18
C HIS A 179 -22.14 3.91 -26.48
N ASN A 180 -20.90 3.42 -26.51
CA ASN A 180 -20.59 2.03 -26.84
C ASN A 180 -21.11 1.06 -25.76
N ILE A 181 -21.03 1.45 -24.48
CA ILE A 181 -21.57 0.66 -23.36
C ILE A 181 -23.10 0.55 -23.47
N LEU A 182 -23.81 1.66 -23.75
CA LEU A 182 -25.25 1.63 -23.92
C LEU A 182 -25.69 0.81 -25.13
N ALA A 183 -24.96 0.90 -26.23
CA ALA A 183 -25.28 0.16 -27.46
C ALA A 183 -25.06 -1.35 -27.33
N SER A 184 -24.07 -1.77 -26.55
CA SER A 184 -23.69 -3.21 -26.42
C SER A 184 -24.18 -3.85 -25.11
N ALA A 185 -24.56 -3.07 -24.11
CA ALA A 185 -24.78 -3.48 -22.73
C ALA A 185 -23.56 -4.25 -22.13
N ASN A 186 -22.35 -3.95 -22.59
CA ASN A 186 -21.13 -4.63 -22.19
C ASN A 186 -19.98 -3.63 -22.02
N ARG A 187 -18.98 -4.00 -21.17
CA ARG A 187 -17.76 -3.21 -20.95
C ARG A 187 -16.83 -3.18 -22.17
N LEU A 188 -16.94 -4.15 -23.06
CA LEU A 188 -16.16 -4.30 -24.28
C LEU A 188 -17.05 -4.46 -25.48
N SER A 189 -16.75 -3.71 -26.56
CA SER A 189 -17.47 -3.81 -27.84
C SER A 189 -16.64 -3.25 -28.99
N GLY A 190 -17.03 -3.57 -30.21
CA GLY A 190 -16.40 -3.04 -31.43
C GLY A 190 -14.93 -3.43 -31.58
N LYS A 191 -14.10 -2.50 -32.04
CA LYS A 191 -12.66 -2.67 -32.18
C LYS A 191 -11.98 -2.51 -30.82
N ILE A 192 -11.41 -3.62 -30.31
CA ILE A 192 -10.79 -3.68 -28.99
C ILE A 192 -9.28 -3.52 -29.12
N THR A 193 -8.68 -2.66 -28.29
CA THR A 193 -7.23 -2.53 -28.10
C THR A 193 -6.82 -2.98 -26.71
N VAL A 194 -5.55 -3.27 -26.52
CA VAL A 194 -5.00 -3.77 -25.26
C VAL A 194 -3.96 -2.80 -24.71
N TYR A 195 -4.04 -2.55 -23.41
CA TYR A 195 -2.98 -1.93 -22.64
C TYR A 195 -2.20 -3.02 -21.88
N GLU A 196 -0.92 -3.21 -22.24
CA GLU A 196 -0.07 -4.24 -21.62
C GLU A 196 0.53 -3.70 -20.32
N MET A 197 0.18 -4.34 -19.21
CA MET A 197 0.64 -4.01 -17.87
C MET A 197 1.83 -4.85 -17.43
N PRO A 198 2.63 -4.39 -16.47
CA PRO A 198 3.74 -5.16 -15.91
C PRO A 198 3.29 -6.52 -15.36
N SER A 199 4.12 -7.55 -15.51
CA SER A 199 3.80 -8.94 -15.14
C SER A 199 3.42 -9.14 -13.65
N TYR A 200 3.90 -8.28 -12.75
CA TYR A 200 3.54 -8.35 -11.33
C TYR A 200 2.07 -7.99 -11.05
N THR A 201 1.38 -7.35 -12.00
CA THR A 201 -0.05 -7.01 -11.90
C THR A 201 -0.97 -8.14 -12.39
N ALA A 202 -0.43 -9.32 -12.66
CA ALA A 202 -1.18 -10.48 -13.15
C ALA A 202 -2.12 -11.10 -12.10
N ALA A 203 -1.83 -10.88 -10.82
CA ALA A 203 -2.62 -11.42 -9.72
C ALA A 203 -3.69 -10.42 -9.25
N GLU A 204 -4.86 -10.94 -8.98
CA GLU A 204 -6.00 -10.23 -8.36
C GLU A 204 -6.45 -10.96 -7.08
N ILE A 205 -7.16 -10.24 -6.21
CA ILE A 205 -7.60 -10.80 -4.92
C ILE A 205 -9.00 -11.40 -5.07
N ASP A 206 -9.08 -12.72 -5.13
CA ASP A 206 -10.36 -13.44 -5.13
C ASP A 206 -10.51 -14.37 -3.95
N GLU A 207 -9.44 -15.07 -3.58
CA GLU A 207 -9.40 -16.03 -2.49
C GLU A 207 -8.49 -15.56 -1.34
N PRO A 208 -8.62 -16.12 -0.13
CA PRO A 208 -7.79 -15.74 1.01
C PRO A 208 -6.29 -15.85 0.79
N ASP A 209 -5.84 -16.84 0.01
CA ASP A 209 -4.41 -17.06 -0.28
C ASP A 209 -3.82 -15.96 -1.16
N ASP A 210 -4.63 -15.38 -2.05
CA ASP A 210 -4.21 -14.26 -2.91
C ASP A 210 -3.78 -13.06 -2.08
N TRP A 211 -4.38 -12.88 -0.88
CA TRP A 211 -4.05 -11.75 0.00
C TRP A 211 -2.58 -11.69 0.35
N THR A 212 -2.01 -12.84 0.75
CA THR A 212 -0.59 -12.94 1.12
C THR A 212 0.32 -12.72 -0.09
N VAL A 213 -0.04 -13.28 -1.23
CA VAL A 213 0.73 -13.14 -2.48
C VAL A 213 0.77 -11.67 -2.91
N ILE A 214 -0.40 -11.05 -2.97
CA ILE A 214 -0.53 -9.65 -3.41
C ILE A 214 0.09 -8.70 -2.40
N GLU A 215 -0.03 -8.92 -1.10
CA GLU A 215 0.64 -8.10 -0.09
C GLU A 215 2.17 -8.08 -0.30
N ASN A 216 2.78 -9.22 -0.58
CA ASN A 216 4.21 -9.31 -0.89
C ASN A 216 4.58 -8.57 -2.19
N LEU A 217 3.76 -8.72 -3.24
CA LEU A 217 3.97 -8.01 -4.51
C LEU A 217 3.78 -6.49 -4.35
N MET A 218 2.77 -6.06 -3.57
CA MET A 218 2.54 -4.65 -3.23
C MET A 218 3.75 -4.04 -2.52
N ARG A 219 4.28 -4.72 -1.49
CA ARG A 219 5.48 -4.27 -0.77
C ARG A 219 6.66 -4.10 -1.72
N ARG A 220 6.86 -5.06 -2.63
CA ARG A 220 8.01 -5.08 -3.55
C ARG A 220 7.89 -4.08 -4.71
N HIS A 221 6.71 -3.93 -5.29
CA HIS A 221 6.56 -3.22 -6.57
C HIS A 221 5.82 -1.88 -6.48
N VAL A 222 5.02 -1.68 -5.44
CA VAL A 222 4.23 -0.45 -5.27
C VAL A 222 4.82 0.39 -4.15
N ILE A 223 4.91 -0.15 -2.94
CA ILE A 223 5.31 0.61 -1.76
C ILE A 223 6.80 0.97 -1.83
N SER A 224 7.69 0.01 -2.16
CA SER A 224 9.12 0.27 -2.28
C SER A 224 9.48 1.27 -3.37
N LYS A 225 8.66 1.34 -4.45
CA LYS A 225 8.85 2.32 -5.53
C LYS A 225 8.29 3.70 -5.21
N GLN A 226 7.22 3.80 -4.41
CA GLN A 226 6.77 5.09 -3.87
C GLN A 226 7.80 5.70 -2.90
N ALA A 227 8.60 4.86 -2.25
CA ALA A 227 9.77 5.26 -1.46
C ALA A 227 10.99 5.67 -2.30
N SER A 228 10.89 5.77 -3.63
CA SER A 228 12.02 6.09 -4.51
C SER A 228 12.43 7.57 -4.55
N GLN A 229 11.74 8.46 -3.86
CA GLN A 229 12.37 9.66 -3.27
C GLN A 229 12.74 9.30 -1.84
N LYS A 230 13.97 8.82 -1.67
CA LYS A 230 14.56 8.54 -0.36
C LYS A 230 14.38 9.78 0.50
N PRO A 231 13.66 9.71 1.64
CA PRO A 231 13.57 10.88 2.51
C PRO A 231 14.99 11.26 2.94
N ASP A 232 15.31 12.54 2.88
CA ASP A 232 16.59 13.08 3.37
C ASP A 232 16.58 13.01 4.92
N ILE A 233 16.90 11.83 5.45
CA ILE A 233 16.88 11.60 6.89
C ILE A 233 18.05 12.31 7.53
N ARG A 234 17.74 13.20 8.46
CA ARG A 234 18.68 14.00 9.25
C ARG A 234 18.68 13.62 10.73
N LEU A 235 17.59 13.05 11.22
CA LEU A 235 17.44 12.62 12.61
C LEU A 235 16.87 11.19 12.66
N PHE A 236 17.52 10.32 13.40
CA PHE A 236 17.04 8.99 13.75
C PHE A 236 16.67 8.93 15.22
N LEU A 237 15.47 8.48 15.52
CA LEU A 237 14.96 8.29 16.87
C LEU A 237 14.59 6.82 17.13
N SER A 238 14.89 6.33 18.33
CA SER A 238 14.54 4.96 18.73
C SER A 238 13.82 4.96 20.08
N ASP A 239 12.80 4.12 20.22
CA ASP A 239 12.28 3.72 21.52
C ASP A 239 13.29 2.81 22.22
N VAL A 240 13.05 2.50 23.49
CA VAL A 240 13.88 1.62 24.31
C VAL A 240 13.19 0.27 24.54
N ASP A 241 12.11 0.27 25.30
CA ASP A 241 11.46 -0.94 25.77
C ASP A 241 10.65 -1.59 24.67
N GLY A 242 10.87 -2.87 24.38
CA GLY A 242 10.30 -3.56 23.22
C GLY A 242 10.95 -3.25 21.86
N THR A 243 11.94 -2.34 21.83
CA THR A 243 12.67 -1.95 20.60
C THR A 243 14.18 -2.19 20.76
N LEU A 244 14.89 -1.40 21.54
CA LEU A 244 16.31 -1.64 21.89
C LEU A 244 16.48 -2.81 22.87
N THR A 245 15.43 -3.13 23.62
CA THR A 245 15.31 -4.30 24.50
C THR A 245 14.20 -5.21 24.00
N ASP A 246 14.10 -6.40 24.59
CA ASP A 246 12.99 -7.35 24.37
C ASP A 246 11.74 -7.02 25.21
N GLY A 247 11.69 -5.85 25.85
CA GLY A 247 10.59 -5.42 26.74
C GLY A 247 10.60 -6.11 28.11
N GLY A 248 11.48 -7.10 28.34
CA GLY A 248 11.62 -7.78 29.62
C GLY A 248 12.41 -6.92 30.62
N MET A 249 11.92 -6.90 31.87
CA MET A 249 12.58 -6.25 32.99
C MET A 249 12.96 -7.29 34.05
N TYR A 250 14.20 -7.23 34.53
CA TYR A 250 14.70 -8.10 35.60
C TYR A 250 14.81 -7.27 36.88
N TYR A 251 14.15 -7.71 37.94
CA TYR A 251 14.21 -7.08 39.24
C TYR A 251 14.93 -8.00 40.25
N SER A 252 15.85 -7.41 41.01
CA SER A 252 16.43 -8.11 42.17
C SER A 252 15.54 -7.92 43.40
N GLU A 253 15.71 -8.77 44.41
CA GLU A 253 15.06 -8.59 45.72
C GLU A 253 15.48 -7.27 46.43
N ARG A 254 16.58 -6.68 46.01
CA ARG A 254 17.07 -5.39 46.51
C ARG A 254 16.51 -4.16 45.77
N GLY A 255 15.65 -4.44 44.75
CA GLY A 255 15.04 -3.39 43.95
C GLY A 255 15.89 -2.89 42.77
N ASP A 256 17.00 -3.58 42.44
CA ASP A 256 17.76 -3.28 41.24
C ASP A 256 16.96 -3.69 40.00
N GLU A 257 16.96 -2.84 38.99
CA GLU A 257 16.36 -3.11 37.68
C GLU A 257 17.47 -3.34 36.64
N LEU A 258 17.30 -4.37 35.80
CA LEU A 258 18.20 -4.68 34.70
C LEU A 258 17.42 -4.84 33.41
N LYS A 259 18.01 -4.39 32.31
CA LYS A 259 17.48 -4.54 30.92
C LYS A 259 18.54 -5.16 30.02
N LYS A 260 18.09 -6.03 29.11
CA LYS A 260 18.96 -6.65 28.11
C LYS A 260 18.96 -5.84 26.81
N PHE A 261 20.13 -5.37 26.40
CA PHE A 261 20.36 -4.66 25.13
C PHE A 261 21.17 -5.53 24.16
N ASN A 262 20.93 -5.38 22.85
CA ASN A 262 21.71 -6.03 21.83
C ASN A 262 22.91 -5.17 21.41
N THR A 263 24.07 -5.80 21.27
CA THR A 263 25.30 -5.10 20.87
C THR A 263 25.28 -4.67 19.40
N ARG A 264 24.57 -5.44 18.53
CA ARG A 264 24.45 -5.15 17.11
C ARG A 264 23.68 -3.83 16.85
N ASP A 265 22.68 -3.53 17.68
CA ASP A 265 21.98 -2.25 17.61
C ASP A 265 22.91 -1.07 17.95
N GLY A 266 23.87 -1.29 18.86
CA GLY A 266 24.88 -0.28 19.16
C GLY A 266 25.76 0.09 17.97
N VAL A 267 26.07 -0.86 17.09
CA VAL A 267 26.84 -0.58 15.85
C VAL A 267 26.01 0.28 14.89
N ALA A 268 24.69 0.09 14.84
CA ALA A 268 23.82 0.90 13.98
C ALA A 268 23.89 2.40 14.29
N PHE A 269 23.95 2.77 15.55
CA PHE A 269 24.15 4.19 15.96
C PHE A 269 25.50 4.75 15.49
N GLY A 270 26.53 3.92 15.47
CA GLY A 270 27.84 4.29 14.88
C GLY A 270 27.74 4.57 13.39
N MET A 271 27.07 3.69 12.65
CA MET A 271 26.87 3.83 11.20
C MET A 271 26.10 5.09 10.84
N LEU A 272 25.07 5.45 11.63
CA LEU A 272 24.29 6.67 11.43
C LEU A 272 25.15 7.91 11.62
N ARG A 273 26.01 7.95 12.67
CA ARG A 273 26.96 9.06 12.89
C ARG A 273 27.96 9.20 11.75
N GLU A 274 28.51 8.09 11.26
CA GLU A 274 29.42 8.11 10.08
C GLU A 274 28.70 8.66 8.83
N ALA A 275 27.39 8.45 8.73
CA ALA A 275 26.56 8.99 7.65
C ALA A 275 26.11 10.45 7.88
N GLY A 276 26.51 11.08 9.00
CA GLY A 276 26.13 12.45 9.34
C GLY A 276 24.69 12.61 9.85
N ILE A 277 24.02 11.50 10.22
CA ILE A 277 22.66 11.50 10.75
C ILE A 277 22.70 11.62 12.28
N LYS A 278 21.99 12.62 12.82
CA LYS A 278 21.83 12.78 14.27
C LYS A 278 21.00 11.64 14.85
N THR A 279 21.32 11.25 16.08
CA THR A 279 20.69 10.09 16.74
C THR A 279 20.09 10.47 18.08
N GLY A 280 18.93 9.87 18.39
CA GLY A 280 18.27 10.12 19.67
C GLY A 280 17.53 8.88 20.20
N ILE A 281 17.32 8.89 21.50
CA ILE A 281 16.46 7.95 22.22
C ILE A 281 15.27 8.74 22.78
N VAL A 282 14.05 8.23 22.53
CA VAL A 282 12.81 8.83 23.03
C VAL A 282 12.00 7.73 23.71
N THR A 283 11.90 7.78 25.05
CA THR A 283 11.29 6.72 25.86
C THR A 283 10.33 7.27 26.91
N SER A 284 9.34 6.47 27.29
CA SER A 284 8.40 6.78 28.37
C SER A 284 8.98 6.59 29.75
N GLU A 285 10.01 5.75 29.88
CA GLU A 285 10.71 5.50 31.13
C GLU A 285 11.78 6.57 31.40
N ASP A 286 11.93 6.94 32.68
CA ASP A 286 13.01 7.83 33.14
C ASP A 286 13.89 7.05 34.12
N THR A 287 14.98 6.46 33.60
CA THR A 287 15.85 5.56 34.37
C THR A 287 17.33 5.80 34.10
N GLN A 288 18.17 5.54 35.11
CA GLN A 288 19.63 5.59 34.97
C GLN A 288 20.19 4.57 33.97
N ILE A 289 19.46 3.46 33.74
CA ILE A 289 19.85 2.44 32.76
C ILE A 289 19.82 3.04 31.36
N ASN A 290 18.74 3.76 31.03
CA ASN A 290 18.57 4.42 29.75
C ASN A 290 19.64 5.53 29.55
N THR A 291 19.94 6.32 30.59
CA THR A 291 21.00 7.33 30.56
C THR A 291 22.38 6.69 30.30
N ARG A 292 22.72 5.59 30.97
CA ARG A 292 23.99 4.86 30.75
C ARG A 292 24.05 4.27 29.35
N ARG A 293 22.94 3.72 28.85
CA ARG A 293 22.85 3.17 27.48
C ARG A 293 23.02 4.25 26.43
N ALA A 294 22.33 5.37 26.55
CA ALA A 294 22.44 6.52 25.67
C ALA A 294 23.89 7.06 25.61
N LYS A 295 24.53 7.21 26.76
CA LYS A 295 25.96 7.59 26.84
C LYS A 295 26.87 6.59 26.12
N LYS A 296 26.65 5.27 26.32
CA LYS A 296 27.45 4.23 25.65
C LYS A 296 27.26 4.18 24.14
N LEU A 297 26.05 4.55 23.66
CA LEU A 297 25.71 4.64 22.24
C LEU A 297 26.19 5.95 21.60
N HIS A 298 26.60 6.92 22.42
CA HIS A 298 26.94 8.27 22.01
C HIS A 298 25.82 8.94 21.21
N VAL A 299 24.57 8.80 21.69
CA VAL A 299 23.45 9.50 21.03
C VAL A 299 23.53 11.00 21.25
N ASP A 300 23.06 11.77 20.27
CA ASP A 300 23.04 13.24 20.37
C ASP A 300 21.93 13.71 21.33
N TYR A 301 20.81 12.99 21.38
CA TYR A 301 19.62 13.38 22.15
C TYR A 301 19.08 12.22 23.00
N LEU A 302 18.68 12.55 24.24
CA LEU A 302 18.03 11.60 25.15
C LEU A 302 16.79 12.28 25.76
N CYS A 303 15.60 11.82 25.35
CA CYS A 303 14.31 12.30 25.82
C CYS A 303 13.63 11.20 26.65
N GLN A 304 13.71 11.30 27.98
CA GLN A 304 13.11 10.37 28.93
C GLN A 304 11.79 10.90 29.51
N GLY A 305 10.99 10.05 30.14
CA GLY A 305 9.73 10.40 30.78
C GLY A 305 8.62 10.85 29.80
N LYS A 306 8.72 10.53 28.53
CA LYS A 306 7.83 11.04 27.48
C LYS A 306 6.59 10.15 27.33
N ARG A 307 5.60 10.36 28.22
CA ARG A 307 4.31 9.66 28.26
C ARG A 307 3.22 10.46 27.53
N TYR A 308 2.09 9.85 27.21
CA TYR A 308 0.85 10.50 26.74
C TYR A 308 1.05 11.52 25.59
N GLY A 309 1.67 11.08 24.49
CA GLY A 309 1.97 11.96 23.34
C GLY A 309 3.29 12.72 23.45
N GLY A 310 3.95 12.70 24.60
CA GLY A 310 5.22 13.37 24.81
C GLY A 310 6.37 12.93 23.92
N LYS A 311 6.30 11.73 23.30
CA LYS A 311 7.28 11.30 22.30
C LYS A 311 7.19 12.12 21.02
N LEU A 312 5.98 12.40 20.52
CA LEU A 312 5.78 13.26 19.36
C LEU A 312 6.25 14.69 19.66
N GLN A 313 5.81 15.24 20.78
CA GLN A 313 6.23 16.59 21.20
C GLN A 313 7.76 16.72 21.30
N ALA A 314 8.44 15.72 21.89
CA ALA A 314 9.91 15.73 21.97
C ALA A 314 10.57 15.72 20.59
N ALA A 315 10.03 14.96 19.63
CA ALA A 315 10.53 14.92 18.26
C ALA A 315 10.30 16.25 17.52
N GLU A 316 9.17 16.91 17.73
CA GLU A 316 8.87 18.24 17.18
C GLU A 316 9.81 19.32 17.75
N GLU A 317 10.07 19.29 19.06
CA GLU A 317 11.02 20.18 19.74
C GLU A 317 12.44 20.01 19.16
N LEU A 318 12.89 18.75 18.95
CA LEU A 318 14.18 18.46 18.32
C LEU A 318 14.24 18.93 16.86
N CYS A 319 13.16 18.75 16.11
CA CYS A 319 13.07 19.25 14.73
C CYS A 319 13.21 20.77 14.67
N GLN A 320 12.56 21.47 15.59
CA GLN A 320 12.66 22.93 15.71
C GLN A 320 14.09 23.37 16.07
N GLU A 321 14.73 22.71 17.04
CA GLU A 321 16.12 22.98 17.45
C GLU A 321 17.10 22.78 16.29
N MET A 322 16.92 21.72 15.52
CA MET A 322 17.78 21.36 14.38
C MET A 322 17.45 22.13 13.08
N GLY A 323 16.34 22.86 13.01
CA GLY A 323 15.89 23.51 11.77
C GLY A 323 15.47 22.51 10.67
N ILE A 324 14.95 21.34 11.06
CA ILE A 324 14.49 20.27 10.16
C ILE A 324 12.98 20.04 10.29
N GLN A 325 12.43 19.26 9.38
CA GLN A 325 11.01 18.88 9.39
C GLN A 325 10.82 17.42 9.80
N MET A 326 9.62 17.05 10.26
CA MET A 326 9.26 15.66 10.57
C MET A 326 9.41 14.71 9.34
N SER A 327 9.36 15.26 8.14
CA SER A 327 9.68 14.53 6.88
C SER A 327 11.17 14.15 6.74
N GLN A 328 12.04 14.62 7.62
CA GLN A 328 13.47 14.30 7.69
C GLN A 328 13.82 13.43 8.91
N VAL A 329 12.81 12.90 9.59
CA VAL A 329 12.95 12.03 10.77
C VAL A 329 12.64 10.58 10.42
N ALA A 330 13.49 9.67 10.91
CA ALA A 330 13.24 8.24 10.98
C ALA A 330 12.98 7.82 12.43
N TYR A 331 11.95 7.00 12.68
CA TYR A 331 11.64 6.53 14.02
C TYR A 331 11.27 5.04 14.03
N ILE A 332 11.72 4.33 15.07
CA ILE A 332 11.38 2.93 15.34
C ILE A 332 10.78 2.81 16.75
N GLY A 333 9.64 2.09 16.85
CA GLY A 333 8.93 1.84 18.09
C GLY A 333 7.97 0.67 17.96
N ASP A 334 7.49 0.11 19.08
CA ASP A 334 6.78 -1.17 19.15
C ASP A 334 5.36 -1.11 19.74
N ASP A 335 5.03 -0.08 20.54
CA ASP A 335 3.80 -0.07 21.32
C ASP A 335 2.93 1.18 21.07
N LEU A 336 1.73 1.19 21.65
CA LEU A 336 0.68 2.19 21.44
C LEU A 336 1.15 3.64 21.69
N ASN A 337 2.02 3.85 22.65
CA ASN A 337 2.60 5.15 22.97
C ASN A 337 3.54 5.70 21.87
N CYS A 338 3.96 4.84 20.94
CA CYS A 338 4.78 5.21 19.78
C CYS A 338 3.95 5.67 18.58
N ILE A 339 2.65 5.32 18.54
CA ILE A 339 1.78 5.54 17.35
C ILE A 339 1.77 7.01 16.90
N PRO A 340 1.59 8.02 17.77
CA PRO A 340 1.55 9.41 17.31
C PRO A 340 2.84 9.83 16.59
N LEU A 341 4.01 9.47 17.11
CA LEU A 341 5.29 9.77 16.47
C LEU A 341 5.51 8.96 15.20
N LEU A 342 5.18 7.64 15.21
CA LEU A 342 5.25 6.80 14.01
C LEU A 342 4.39 7.32 12.85
N GLN A 343 3.22 7.89 13.14
CA GLN A 343 2.35 8.46 12.12
C GLN A 343 2.91 9.77 11.52
N ALA A 344 3.65 10.54 12.31
CA ALA A 344 4.14 11.87 11.93
C ALA A 344 5.45 11.83 11.10
N VAL A 345 6.31 10.83 11.30
CA VAL A 345 7.62 10.77 10.64
C VAL A 345 7.56 10.22 9.21
N ALA A 346 8.54 10.59 8.38
CA ALA A 346 8.63 10.11 7.01
C ALA A 346 9.00 8.62 6.92
N LEU A 347 10.01 8.20 7.67
CA LEU A 347 10.49 6.82 7.65
C LEU A 347 10.24 6.17 9.01
N LYS A 348 9.41 5.12 9.01
CA LYS A 348 8.92 4.47 10.22
C LYS A 348 9.10 2.96 10.18
N ALA A 349 9.47 2.38 11.31
CA ALA A 349 9.59 0.93 11.44
C ALA A 349 9.08 0.43 12.79
N CYS A 350 8.79 -0.85 12.87
CA CYS A 350 8.53 -1.55 14.12
C CYS A 350 9.14 -2.95 14.12
N PRO A 351 9.51 -3.50 15.28
CA PRO A 351 9.95 -4.88 15.41
C PRO A 351 8.87 -5.89 14.96
N ALA A 352 9.29 -7.13 14.67
CA ALA A 352 8.38 -8.20 14.23
C ALA A 352 7.28 -8.52 15.25
N ASP A 353 7.56 -8.34 16.53
CA ASP A 353 6.68 -8.59 17.66
C ASP A 353 6.01 -7.34 18.25
N ALA A 354 6.06 -6.20 17.53
CA ALA A 354 5.32 -5.00 17.89
C ALA A 354 3.81 -5.25 17.98
N GLN A 355 3.13 -4.42 18.77
CA GLN A 355 1.67 -4.51 18.95
C GLN A 355 0.92 -4.48 17.61
N PRO A 356 -0.19 -5.24 17.46
CA PRO A 356 -0.94 -5.31 16.21
C PRO A 356 -1.35 -3.93 15.65
N ALA A 357 -1.75 -3.00 16.52
CA ALA A 357 -2.13 -1.65 16.12
C ALA A 357 -0.95 -0.87 15.51
N VAL A 358 0.28 -1.07 16.00
CA VAL A 358 1.49 -0.46 15.45
C VAL A 358 1.81 -1.03 14.08
N ARG A 359 1.74 -2.36 13.94
CA ARG A 359 2.02 -3.05 12.65
C ARG A 359 1.03 -2.69 11.54
N GLN A 360 -0.14 -2.13 11.90
CA GLN A 360 -1.18 -1.70 10.96
C GLN A 360 -1.03 -0.24 10.53
N ILE A 361 -0.06 0.51 11.05
CA ILE A 361 0.17 1.91 10.64
C ILE A 361 0.52 1.95 9.14
N PRO A 362 -0.12 2.81 8.34
CA PRO A 362 0.19 2.93 6.91
C PRO A 362 1.67 3.23 6.65
N ASN A 363 2.25 2.48 5.70
CA ASN A 363 3.66 2.61 5.28
C ASN A 363 4.70 2.33 6.38
N ILE A 364 4.35 1.61 7.44
CA ILE A 364 5.33 1.16 8.44
C ILE A 364 6.11 -0.05 7.91
N HIS A 365 7.42 -0.04 8.12
CA HIS A 365 8.27 -1.20 7.86
C HIS A 365 8.21 -2.15 9.06
N VAL A 366 7.48 -3.24 8.92
CA VAL A 366 7.52 -4.34 9.90
C VAL A 366 8.77 -5.15 9.64
N LEU A 367 9.69 -5.14 10.60
CA LEU A 367 11.00 -5.78 10.47
C LEU A 367 10.88 -7.30 10.67
N ASN A 368 11.91 -8.05 10.25
CA ASN A 368 11.98 -9.50 10.47
C ASN A 368 12.45 -9.83 11.88
N ARG A 369 13.23 -8.94 12.50
CA ARG A 369 13.79 -9.10 13.84
C ARG A 369 12.87 -8.53 14.91
N LYS A 370 12.85 -9.23 16.07
CA LYS A 370 12.12 -8.81 17.26
C LYS A 370 12.84 -7.68 18.00
N GLY A 371 12.13 -7.02 18.91
CA GLY A 371 12.72 -6.10 19.86
C GLY A 371 13.87 -6.75 20.64
N GLY A 372 14.97 -6.02 20.85
CA GLY A 372 16.18 -6.51 21.51
C GLY A 372 16.96 -7.58 20.73
N ASP A 373 16.57 -7.89 19.48
CA ASP A 373 17.26 -8.85 18.61
C ASP A 373 17.84 -8.20 17.36
N ALA A 374 18.44 -7.04 17.50
CA ALA A 374 19.06 -6.26 16.42
C ALA A 374 18.06 -5.74 15.36
N CYS A 375 16.83 -5.42 15.74
CA CYS A 375 15.84 -4.83 14.85
C CYS A 375 16.23 -3.40 14.44
N VAL A 376 16.83 -2.62 15.33
CA VAL A 376 17.35 -1.27 14.99
C VAL A 376 18.45 -1.38 13.94
N ARG A 377 19.32 -2.38 14.06
CA ARG A 377 20.36 -2.64 13.05
C ARG A 377 19.77 -2.96 11.68
N GLU A 378 18.73 -3.82 11.63
CA GLU A 378 18.02 -4.15 10.40
C GLU A 378 17.41 -2.91 9.76
N PHE A 379 16.76 -2.06 10.55
CA PHE A 379 16.13 -0.83 10.05
C PHE A 379 17.16 0.12 9.46
N VAL A 380 18.26 0.36 10.16
CA VAL A 380 19.31 1.27 9.71
C VAL A 380 19.97 0.79 8.42
N GLU A 381 20.34 -0.48 8.35
CA GLU A 381 21.02 -1.02 7.17
C GLU A 381 20.11 -1.05 5.93
N ASN A 382 18.90 -1.59 6.08
CA ASN A 382 18.05 -1.88 4.93
C ASN A 382 17.23 -0.68 4.44
N PHE A 383 16.91 0.28 5.32
CA PHE A 383 15.95 1.34 4.98
C PHE A 383 16.52 2.75 5.09
N ILE A 384 17.49 2.99 5.97
CA ILE A 384 18.11 4.31 6.11
C ILE A 384 19.37 4.42 5.24
N LEU A 385 20.28 3.48 5.35
CA LEU A 385 21.57 3.53 4.64
C LEU A 385 21.58 2.74 3.32
N ASN A 386 20.66 1.76 3.14
CA ASN A 386 20.57 0.86 1.98
C ASN A 386 21.93 0.19 1.66
N LYS A 387 22.50 -0.47 2.64
CA LYS A 387 23.78 -1.21 2.52
C LYS A 387 23.53 -2.70 2.31
#